data_0ebb9ef18fb1fe39530aec4a9ff9a07a
#
_entry.id   0ebb9ef18fb1fe39530aec4a9ff9a07a
#
_cell.length_a   1.000
_cell.length_b   1.000
_cell.length_c   1.000
_cell.angle_alpha   90.00
_cell.angle_beta   90.00
_cell.angle_gamma   90.00
#
_symmetry.space_group_name_H-M   'P 1'
#
loop_
_entity.id
_entity.type
_entity.pdbx_description
1 polymer ?
#
loop_
_entity_poly.entity_id
_entity_poly.type
_entity_poly.pdbx_seq_one_letter_code
_entity_poly.pdbx_strand_id
1 'polypeptide(L)'
;MPASPAEIKACEKEGVKIAFLNNIKNILKDENGNVCGVQVAKMELGEMDESGRASCHEVSDSLFTMDCDLVAMAIGQKVDFTPLNSDLKTTDTHASTLDNVFIIGDAFTGPKTIGSAVMEGKKIAKEIIGAN
;
A
#
# COMPACT_ATOMS: atom_id res chain seq x y z
N MET A 1 5.61 9.12 0.27
CA MET A 1 5.77 8.07 -0.77
C MET A 1 6.84 7.11 -0.27
N PRO A 2 6.66 5.79 -0.33
CA PRO A 2 7.62 4.82 0.21
C PRO A 2 8.85 4.53 -0.69
N ALA A 3 8.91 5.12 -1.89
CA ALA A 3 10.04 4.94 -2.80
C ALA A 3 11.34 5.58 -2.26
N SER A 4 12.47 4.91 -2.47
CA SER A 4 13.78 5.43 -2.08
C SER A 4 14.23 6.59 -2.99
N PRO A 5 15.11 7.47 -2.53
CA PRO A 5 15.68 8.53 -3.39
C PRO A 5 16.38 8.01 -4.66
N ALA A 6 16.92 6.79 -4.61
CA ALA A 6 17.56 6.16 -5.76
C ALA A 6 16.54 5.73 -6.82
N GLU A 7 15.41 5.17 -6.41
CA GLU A 7 14.30 4.80 -7.29
C GLU A 7 13.68 6.04 -7.96
N ILE A 8 13.47 7.12 -7.19
CA ILE A 8 12.97 8.39 -7.73
C ILE A 8 13.90 8.91 -8.83
N LYS A 9 15.21 8.96 -8.56
CA LYS A 9 16.20 9.39 -9.56
C LYS A 9 16.25 8.49 -10.79
N ALA A 10 16.04 7.18 -10.63
CA ALA A 10 15.98 6.26 -11.75
C ALA A 10 14.77 6.56 -12.64
N CYS A 11 13.58 6.72 -12.05
CA CYS A 11 12.38 7.11 -12.77
C CYS A 11 12.55 8.41 -13.55
N GLU A 12 13.12 9.44 -12.92
CA GLU A 12 13.38 10.73 -13.58
C GLU A 12 14.32 10.60 -14.78
N LYS A 13 15.38 9.77 -14.68
CA LYS A 13 16.31 9.50 -15.78
C LYS A 13 15.63 8.78 -16.95
N GLU A 14 14.63 7.95 -16.69
CA GLU A 14 13.82 7.27 -17.70
C GLU A 14 12.70 8.16 -18.27
N GLY A 15 12.63 9.43 -17.84
CA GLY A 15 11.64 10.39 -18.32
C GLY A 15 10.27 10.27 -17.67
N VAL A 16 10.14 9.50 -16.58
CA VAL A 16 8.91 9.41 -15.80
C VAL A 16 8.68 10.70 -15.03
N LYS A 17 7.52 11.30 -15.20
CA LYS A 17 7.13 12.51 -14.46
C LYS A 17 6.47 12.09 -13.14
N ILE A 18 7.04 12.54 -12.02
CA ILE A 18 6.48 12.29 -10.69
C ILE A 18 5.73 13.53 -10.23
N ALA A 19 4.42 13.42 -10.09
CA ALA A 19 3.56 14.49 -9.59
C ALA A 19 3.25 14.27 -8.11
N PHE A 20 4.09 14.81 -7.22
CA PHE A 20 3.87 14.73 -5.78
C PHE A 20 2.63 15.52 -5.35
N LEU A 21 2.07 15.14 -4.19
CA LEU A 21 0.92 15.82 -3.59
C LEU A 21 -0.28 15.92 -4.56
N ASN A 22 -0.53 14.82 -5.26
CA ASN A 22 -1.69 14.66 -6.11
C ASN A 22 -2.41 13.36 -5.79
N ASN A 23 -3.74 13.38 -5.81
CA ASN A 23 -4.58 12.22 -5.56
C ASN A 23 -5.61 12.08 -6.68
N ILE A 24 -5.66 10.91 -7.31
CA ILE A 24 -6.67 10.62 -8.34
C ILE A 24 -8.01 10.40 -7.65
N LYS A 25 -9.02 11.17 -8.08
CA LYS A 25 -10.40 11.10 -7.57
C LYS A 25 -11.29 10.26 -8.47
N ASN A 26 -11.16 10.43 -9.77
CA ASN A 26 -11.98 9.74 -10.76
C ASN A 26 -11.14 9.35 -11.98
N ILE A 27 -11.53 8.24 -12.60
CA ILE A 27 -11.03 7.83 -13.92
C ILE A 27 -12.08 8.25 -14.94
N LEU A 28 -11.65 9.03 -15.92
CA LEU A 28 -12.50 9.54 -17.00
C LEU A 28 -12.52 8.56 -18.14
N LYS A 29 -13.68 8.39 -18.78
CA LYS A 29 -13.87 7.51 -19.93
C LYS A 29 -14.50 8.26 -21.07
N ASP A 30 -14.13 7.89 -22.28
CA ASP A 30 -14.75 8.37 -23.51
C ASP A 30 -16.14 7.72 -23.76
N GLU A 31 -16.79 8.08 -24.85
CA GLU A 31 -18.10 7.55 -25.25
C GLU A 31 -18.07 6.02 -25.53
N ASN A 32 -16.91 5.45 -25.79
CA ASN A 32 -16.71 4.03 -26.03
C ASN A 32 -16.35 3.25 -24.75
N GLY A 33 -16.21 3.95 -23.61
CA GLY A 33 -15.83 3.37 -22.33
C GLY A 33 -14.33 3.20 -22.11
N ASN A 34 -13.47 3.68 -23.03
CA ASN A 34 -12.02 3.66 -22.85
C ASN A 34 -11.57 4.77 -21.90
N VAL A 35 -10.48 4.54 -21.19
CA VAL A 35 -9.86 5.57 -20.35
C VAL A 35 -9.36 6.70 -21.25
N CYS A 36 -9.74 7.94 -20.96
CA CYS A 36 -9.28 9.13 -21.67
C CYS A 36 -8.60 10.15 -20.73
N GLY A 37 -8.60 9.92 -19.44
CA GLY A 37 -7.96 10.81 -18.47
C GLY A 37 -8.29 10.46 -17.04
N VAL A 38 -7.76 11.27 -16.13
CA VAL A 38 -8.05 11.21 -14.70
C VAL A 38 -8.36 12.58 -14.15
N GLN A 39 -9.27 12.65 -13.19
CA GLN A 39 -9.51 13.84 -12.38
C GLN A 39 -8.67 13.75 -11.12
N VAL A 40 -7.87 14.77 -10.87
CA VAL A 40 -6.85 14.81 -9.83
C VAL A 40 -7.12 15.98 -8.89
N ALA A 41 -7.03 15.75 -7.59
CA ALA A 41 -7.02 16.78 -6.55
C ALA A 41 -5.58 17.06 -6.10
N LYS A 42 -5.24 18.32 -5.87
CA LYS A 42 -3.99 18.68 -5.19
C LYS A 42 -4.12 18.38 -3.70
N MET A 43 -3.01 17.93 -3.12
CA MET A 43 -2.91 17.63 -1.70
C MET A 43 -1.92 18.58 -1.04
N GLU A 44 -2.12 18.86 0.24
CA GLU A 44 -1.15 19.55 1.08
C GLU A 44 -0.78 18.69 2.29
N LEU A 45 0.43 18.91 2.81
CA LEU A 45 0.91 18.23 4.00
C LEU A 45 0.33 18.92 5.24
N GLY A 46 -0.23 18.12 6.12
CA GLY A 46 -0.69 18.54 7.44
C GLY A 46 0.31 18.17 8.54
N GLU A 47 -0.18 18.02 9.75
CA GLU A 47 0.62 17.67 10.92
C GLU A 47 1.20 16.26 10.81
N MET A 48 2.34 16.05 11.47
CA MET A 48 2.96 14.73 11.58
C MET A 48 2.18 13.86 12.58
N ASP A 49 1.95 12.61 12.22
CA ASP A 49 1.42 11.61 13.12
C ASP A 49 2.52 11.03 14.04
N GLU A 50 2.13 10.18 14.99
CA GLU A 50 3.04 9.54 15.95
C GLU A 50 4.13 8.68 15.27
N SER A 51 3.93 8.26 14.03
CA SER A 51 4.92 7.53 13.23
C SER A 51 5.94 8.44 12.53
N GLY A 52 5.81 9.77 12.66
CA GLY A 52 6.61 10.77 11.99
C GLY A 52 6.23 10.98 10.52
N ARG A 53 5.03 10.56 10.11
CA ARG A 53 4.50 10.73 8.77
C ARG A 53 3.53 11.91 8.74
N ALA A 54 3.75 12.85 7.81
CA ALA A 54 2.81 13.95 7.63
C ALA A 54 1.46 13.42 7.09
N SER A 55 0.38 13.90 7.68
CA SER A 55 -0.96 13.71 7.13
C SER A 55 -1.08 14.45 5.79
N CYS A 56 -2.03 14.05 4.96
CA CYS A 56 -2.28 14.73 3.69
C CYS A 56 -3.76 15.16 3.64
N HIS A 57 -4.00 16.40 3.30
CA HIS A 57 -5.33 16.97 3.15
C HIS A 57 -5.55 17.42 1.71
N GLU A 58 -6.78 17.31 1.25
CA GLU A 58 -7.16 17.79 -0.08
C GLU A 58 -7.32 19.32 -0.05
N VAL A 59 -6.72 19.98 -1.01
CA VAL A 59 -6.88 21.42 -1.21
C VAL A 59 -8.26 21.65 -1.86
N SER A 60 -9.09 22.47 -1.25
CA SER A 60 -10.42 22.80 -1.78
C SER A 60 -10.33 23.39 -3.18
N ASP A 61 -11.25 23.04 -4.04
CA ASP A 61 -11.38 23.54 -5.41
C ASP A 61 -10.13 23.37 -6.29
N SER A 62 -9.31 22.36 -5.98
CA SER A 62 -8.04 22.09 -6.65
C SER A 62 -8.12 21.04 -7.76
N LEU A 63 -9.33 20.58 -8.10
CA LEU A 63 -9.53 19.54 -9.11
C LEU A 63 -9.08 20.00 -10.49
N PHE A 64 -8.33 19.14 -11.17
CA PHE A 64 -7.92 19.33 -12.56
C PHE A 64 -7.89 17.99 -13.29
N THR A 65 -7.88 18.03 -14.61
CA THR A 65 -7.84 16.82 -15.46
C THR A 65 -6.44 16.63 -16.03
N MET A 66 -6.01 15.37 -16.08
CA MET A 66 -4.82 14.93 -16.81
C MET A 66 -5.24 13.87 -17.82
N ASP A 67 -4.84 14.06 -19.07
CA ASP A 67 -5.11 13.09 -20.14
C ASP A 67 -4.21 11.87 -19.98
N CYS A 68 -4.79 10.68 -20.15
CA CYS A 68 -4.06 9.41 -20.17
C CYS A 68 -4.93 8.32 -20.82
N ASP A 69 -4.28 7.34 -21.40
CA ASP A 69 -4.94 6.20 -22.06
C ASP A 69 -4.99 4.96 -21.17
N LEU A 70 -4.19 4.95 -20.08
CA LEU A 70 -4.10 3.84 -19.13
C LEU A 70 -3.90 4.35 -17.71
N VAL A 71 -4.54 3.70 -16.75
CA VAL A 71 -4.31 3.92 -15.32
C VAL A 71 -3.90 2.61 -14.66
N ALA A 72 -2.70 2.58 -14.07
CA ALA A 72 -2.23 1.46 -13.26
C ALA A 72 -2.31 1.81 -11.76
N MET A 73 -3.06 1.02 -11.01
CA MET A 73 -3.25 1.20 -9.57
C MET A 73 -2.11 0.56 -8.78
N ALA A 74 -1.21 1.38 -8.23
CA ALA A 74 -0.08 0.93 -7.40
C ALA A 74 -0.16 1.54 -5.98
N ILE A 75 -1.32 1.44 -5.35
CA ILE A 75 -1.66 2.09 -4.06
C ILE A 75 -1.38 1.23 -2.83
N GLY A 76 -0.67 0.12 -2.99
CA GLY A 76 -0.42 -0.86 -1.95
C GLY A 76 -1.54 -1.90 -1.81
N GLN A 77 -1.34 -2.83 -0.91
CA GLN A 77 -2.27 -3.93 -0.67
C GLN A 77 -2.55 -4.06 0.83
N LYS A 78 -3.73 -4.51 1.15
CA LYS A 78 -4.10 -4.98 2.50
C LYS A 78 -4.51 -6.43 2.42
N VAL A 79 -4.18 -7.19 3.44
CA VAL A 79 -4.62 -8.59 3.55
C VAL A 79 -6.10 -8.61 3.87
N ASP A 80 -6.85 -9.40 3.11
CA ASP A 80 -8.24 -9.71 3.37
C ASP A 80 -8.35 -11.20 3.70
N PHE A 81 -8.68 -11.51 4.93
CA PHE A 81 -8.87 -12.88 5.41
C PHE A 81 -10.30 -13.39 5.22
N THR A 82 -11.24 -12.53 4.85
CA THR A 82 -12.68 -12.87 4.71
C THR A 82 -12.94 -14.09 3.84
N PRO A 83 -12.24 -14.29 2.69
CA PRO A 83 -12.41 -15.46 1.85
C PRO A 83 -11.98 -16.78 2.52
N LEU A 84 -11.10 -16.74 3.52
CA LEU A 84 -10.66 -17.91 4.28
C LEU A 84 -11.58 -18.16 5.47
N ASN A 85 -11.78 -17.16 6.30
CA ASN A 85 -12.67 -17.18 7.46
C ASN A 85 -12.92 -15.75 7.94
N SER A 86 -14.17 -15.33 8.09
CA SER A 86 -14.55 -13.97 8.53
C SER A 86 -14.08 -13.63 9.96
N ASP A 87 -13.87 -14.65 10.79
CA ASP A 87 -13.44 -14.49 12.18
C ASP A 87 -11.90 -14.46 12.32
N LEU A 88 -11.18 -14.78 11.24
CA LEU A 88 -9.72 -14.76 11.22
C LEU A 88 -9.20 -13.34 11.24
N LYS A 89 -8.49 -12.97 12.29
CA LYS A 89 -7.86 -11.66 12.47
C LYS A 89 -6.45 -11.83 13.03
N THR A 90 -5.59 -10.89 12.74
CA THR A 90 -4.29 -10.75 13.40
C THR A 90 -4.48 -10.30 14.85
N THR A 91 -3.60 -10.77 15.74
CA THR A 91 -3.43 -10.26 17.10
C THR A 91 -2.14 -9.44 17.18
N ASP A 92 -1.72 -9.01 18.35
CA ASP A 92 -0.43 -8.35 18.57
C ASP A 92 0.77 -9.30 18.43
N THR A 93 0.49 -10.59 18.35
CA THR A 93 1.46 -11.66 18.10
C THR A 93 1.13 -12.36 16.80
N HIS A 94 1.96 -13.34 16.40
CA HIS A 94 1.69 -14.14 15.21
C HIS A 94 0.51 -15.13 15.37
N ALA A 95 0.01 -15.34 16.58
CA ALA A 95 -1.23 -16.09 16.80
C ALA A 95 -2.41 -15.33 16.20
N SER A 96 -3.40 -16.04 15.71
CA SER A 96 -4.65 -15.44 15.22
C SER A 96 -5.77 -15.54 16.24
N THR A 97 -6.94 -15.05 15.88
CA THR A 97 -8.18 -15.23 16.66
C THR A 97 -8.72 -16.67 16.63
N LEU A 98 -8.15 -17.53 15.79
CA LEU A 98 -8.50 -18.95 15.69
C LEU A 98 -7.42 -19.82 16.33
N ASP A 99 -7.82 -20.88 17.04
CA ASP A 99 -6.90 -21.80 17.68
C ASP A 99 -6.00 -22.51 16.65
N ASN A 100 -4.71 -22.64 16.99
CA ASN A 100 -3.69 -23.30 16.15
C ASN A 100 -3.48 -22.66 14.76
N VAL A 101 -3.92 -21.43 14.56
CA VAL A 101 -3.69 -20.67 13.33
C VAL A 101 -2.73 -19.52 13.60
N PHE A 102 -1.64 -19.47 12.86
CA PHE A 102 -0.61 -18.44 12.95
C PHE A 102 -0.55 -17.65 11.64
N ILE A 103 -0.39 -16.34 11.77
CA ILE A 103 -0.28 -15.42 10.63
C ILE A 103 1.15 -14.90 10.59
N ILE A 104 1.83 -15.05 9.46
CA ILE A 104 3.24 -14.72 9.31
C ILE A 104 3.52 -14.01 7.97
N GLY A 105 4.73 -13.47 7.83
CA GLY A 105 5.17 -12.79 6.61
C GLY A 105 4.31 -11.56 6.29
N ASP A 106 4.14 -11.27 5.02
CA ASP A 106 3.41 -10.10 4.56
C ASP A 106 1.95 -10.05 5.05
N ALA A 107 1.38 -11.20 5.36
CA ALA A 107 0.03 -11.28 5.94
C ALA A 107 -0.04 -10.71 7.35
N PHE A 108 1.05 -10.72 8.10
CA PHE A 108 1.16 -10.17 9.45
C PHE A 108 1.78 -8.77 9.46
N THR A 109 2.91 -8.59 8.79
CA THR A 109 3.71 -7.37 8.86
C THR A 109 3.37 -6.33 7.80
N GLY A 110 2.52 -6.66 6.84
CA GLY A 110 2.43 -5.95 5.56
C GLY A 110 3.62 -6.28 4.63
N PRO A 111 3.61 -5.79 3.40
CA PRO A 111 4.64 -6.10 2.41
C PRO A 111 6.05 -5.73 2.87
N LYS A 112 6.95 -6.72 2.89
CA LYS A 112 8.37 -6.59 3.23
C LYS A 112 9.23 -7.41 2.25
N THR A 113 10.44 -7.79 2.67
CA THR A 113 11.35 -8.60 1.86
C THR A 113 11.07 -10.09 2.01
N ILE A 114 11.40 -10.88 1.00
CA ILE A 114 11.35 -12.36 1.05
C ILE A 114 12.16 -12.88 2.25
N GLY A 115 13.34 -12.29 2.49
CA GLY A 115 14.19 -12.67 3.62
C GLY A 115 13.51 -12.49 4.97
N SER A 116 12.77 -11.40 5.19
CA SER A 116 12.02 -11.17 6.44
C SER A 116 10.93 -12.21 6.62
N ALA A 117 10.17 -12.53 5.58
CA ALA A 117 9.11 -13.54 5.64
C ALA A 117 9.65 -14.94 5.97
N VAL A 118 10.79 -15.34 5.37
CA VAL A 118 11.46 -16.61 5.67
C VAL A 118 11.97 -16.66 7.12
N MET A 119 12.57 -15.57 7.60
CA MET A 119 13.06 -15.51 8.99
C MET A 119 11.92 -15.62 9.99
N GLU A 120 10.82 -14.92 9.74
CA GLU A 120 9.61 -14.95 10.57
C GLU A 120 9.01 -16.37 10.61
N GLY A 121 8.84 -17.01 9.46
CA GLY A 121 8.37 -18.40 9.39
C GLY A 121 9.24 -19.38 10.18
N LYS A 122 10.58 -19.26 10.09
CA LYS A 122 11.51 -20.08 10.89
C LYS A 122 11.37 -19.81 12.39
N LYS A 123 11.18 -18.55 12.79
CA LYS A 123 10.99 -18.18 14.19
C LYS A 123 9.73 -18.83 14.75
N ILE A 124 8.61 -18.63 14.08
CA ILE A 124 7.32 -19.16 14.56
C ILE A 124 7.29 -20.68 14.54
N ALA A 125 7.88 -21.34 13.53
CA ALA A 125 8.00 -22.79 13.52
C ALA A 125 8.74 -23.32 14.76
N LYS A 126 9.85 -22.67 15.17
CA LYS A 126 10.56 -23.02 16.41
C LYS A 126 9.71 -22.85 17.65
N GLU A 127 8.98 -21.75 17.76
CA GLU A 127 8.07 -21.49 18.88
C GLU A 127 6.98 -22.58 18.99
N ILE A 128 6.38 -22.98 17.86
CA ILE A 128 5.35 -24.04 17.83
C ILE A 128 5.89 -25.39 18.31
N ILE A 129 7.10 -25.76 17.90
CA ILE A 129 7.69 -27.05 18.29
C ILE A 129 8.44 -26.99 19.64
N GLY A 130 8.46 -25.85 20.32
CA GLY A 130 9.16 -25.68 21.59
C GLY A 130 10.67 -25.76 21.49
N ALA A 131 11.26 -25.51 20.31
CA ALA A 131 12.69 -25.50 20.10
C ALA A 131 13.26 -24.08 20.35
N ASN A 132 14.08 -23.95 21.38
CA ASN A 132 14.85 -22.73 21.69
C ASN A 132 16.10 -22.59 20.79
#